data_a8f5173354d170b150a8a5571d9f8a19
#
_entry.id   a8f5173354d170b150a8a5571d9f8a19
#
_cell.length_a   1.000
_cell.length_b   1.000
_cell.length_c   1.000
_cell.angle_alpha   90.00
_cell.angle_beta   90.00
_cell.angle_gamma   90.00
#
_symmetry.space_group_name_H-M   'P 1'
#
loop_
_entity.id
_entity.type
_entity.pdbx_description
1 polymer ?
#
loop_
_entity_poly.entity_id
_entity_poly.type
_entity_poly.pdbx_seq_one_letter_code
_entity_poly.pdbx_strand_id
1 'polypeptide(L)'
;MKTIRQRGFFILFILLLGAVTPSFAKIFYSKNEALELAFGKGTQVELLSLFPDEQQVAKIEELAKVKLDSGLFTFYVGKDQDKVLGYAAIETGTVRTKPETLMIVLTADGELRNVTTLAFHEPPEYQPPERWFGQLYKRPLAEMDFNKGVDGISGATLSTRAAINSIRKVMAIYQVLVKDQGKN
;
A
#
# COMPACT_ATOMS: atom_id res chain seq x y z
N MET A 1 45.98 -10.74 -39.40
CA MET A 1 45.35 -11.46 -38.27
C MET A 1 44.88 -10.60 -37.09
N LYS A 2 45.16 -9.30 -36.96
CA LYS A 2 44.71 -8.43 -35.87
C LYS A 2 43.25 -7.92 -35.97
N THR A 3 42.70 -7.81 -37.21
CA THR A 3 41.38 -7.22 -37.47
C THR A 3 40.19 -8.12 -37.09
N ILE A 4 40.35 -9.44 -37.10
CA ILE A 4 39.27 -10.38 -36.80
C ILE A 4 39.01 -10.46 -35.28
N ARG A 5 40.03 -10.34 -34.44
CA ARG A 5 39.90 -10.32 -32.97
C ARG A 5 39.18 -9.05 -32.44
N GLN A 6 39.38 -7.89 -33.10
CA GLN A 6 38.71 -6.67 -32.71
C GLN A 6 37.22 -6.68 -33.08
N ARG A 7 36.85 -7.26 -34.22
CA ARG A 7 35.45 -7.39 -34.65
C ARG A 7 34.66 -8.34 -33.75
N GLY A 8 35.27 -9.44 -33.30
CA GLY A 8 34.65 -10.37 -32.36
C GLY A 8 34.39 -9.75 -30.96
N PHE A 9 35.30 -8.90 -30.48
CA PHE A 9 35.12 -8.20 -29.20
C PHE A 9 34.02 -7.13 -29.25
N PHE A 10 33.89 -6.46 -30.37
CA PHE A 10 32.82 -5.44 -30.59
C PHE A 10 31.44 -6.09 -30.70
N ILE A 11 31.32 -7.23 -31.35
CA ILE A 11 30.06 -7.98 -31.49
C ILE A 11 29.65 -8.57 -30.14
N LEU A 12 30.60 -9.07 -29.33
CA LEU A 12 30.32 -9.56 -27.97
C LEU A 12 29.87 -8.43 -27.03
N PHE A 13 30.43 -7.22 -27.16
CA PHE A 13 30.03 -6.06 -26.37
C PHE A 13 28.62 -5.56 -26.72
N ILE A 14 28.25 -5.60 -28.02
CA ILE A 14 26.90 -5.24 -28.47
C ILE A 14 25.85 -6.26 -28.00
N LEU A 15 26.18 -7.54 -27.95
CA LEU A 15 25.32 -8.62 -27.43
C LEU A 15 25.07 -8.48 -25.91
N LEU A 16 26.04 -7.94 -25.15
CA LEU A 16 25.89 -7.70 -23.71
C LEU A 16 25.00 -6.48 -23.39
N LEU A 17 24.88 -5.51 -24.31
CA LEU A 17 24.00 -4.34 -24.12
C LEU A 17 22.52 -4.63 -24.44
N GLY A 18 22.21 -5.75 -25.08
CA GLY A 18 20.85 -6.09 -25.52
C GLY A 18 19.95 -6.76 -24.48
N ALA A 19 20.45 -7.02 -23.25
CA ALA A 19 19.70 -7.76 -22.23
C ALA A 19 19.05 -6.88 -21.16
N VAL A 20 18.76 -5.60 -21.45
CA VAL A 20 17.93 -4.79 -20.56
C VAL A 20 16.47 -5.15 -20.85
N THR A 21 15.95 -6.15 -20.14
CA THR A 21 14.51 -6.43 -20.15
C THR A 21 13.80 -5.25 -19.46
N PRO A 22 12.87 -4.54 -20.13
CA PRO A 22 12.09 -3.52 -19.46
C PRO A 22 11.25 -4.19 -18.38
N SER A 23 11.48 -3.80 -17.12
CA SER A 23 10.62 -4.20 -16.02
C SER A 23 9.33 -3.41 -16.13
N PHE A 24 8.27 -4.04 -16.67
CA PHE A 24 6.94 -3.45 -16.72
C PHE A 24 6.31 -3.53 -15.32
N ALA A 25 5.93 -2.38 -14.76
CA ALA A 25 5.03 -2.31 -13.64
C ALA A 25 3.69 -2.92 -14.01
N LYS A 26 3.16 -3.82 -13.19
CA LYS A 26 1.82 -4.34 -13.37
C LYS A 26 0.84 -3.47 -12.60
N ILE A 27 0.01 -2.72 -13.32
CA ILE A 27 -1.14 -2.00 -12.76
C ILE A 27 -2.34 -2.95 -12.85
N PHE A 28 -3.00 -3.19 -11.72
CA PHE A 28 -4.10 -4.16 -11.61
C PHE A 28 -5.46 -3.48 -11.71
N TYR A 29 -5.60 -2.28 -11.11
CA TYR A 29 -6.86 -1.56 -11.01
C TYR A 29 -6.65 -0.06 -11.16
N SER A 30 -7.57 0.60 -11.84
CA SER A 30 -7.73 2.05 -11.75
C SER A 30 -8.31 2.44 -10.38
N LYS A 31 -8.19 3.72 -10.02
CA LYS A 31 -8.79 4.24 -8.78
C LYS A 31 -10.30 3.97 -8.73
N ASN A 32 -11.03 4.19 -9.82
CA ASN A 32 -12.47 4.03 -9.84
C ASN A 32 -12.89 2.56 -9.68
N GLU A 33 -12.24 1.65 -10.39
CA GLU A 33 -12.47 0.21 -10.24
C GLU A 33 -12.20 -0.25 -8.79
N ALA A 34 -11.13 0.25 -8.18
CA ALA A 34 -10.79 -0.09 -6.81
C ALA A 34 -11.83 0.46 -5.81
N LEU A 35 -12.36 1.67 -6.01
CA LEU A 35 -13.44 2.22 -5.18
C LEU A 35 -14.75 1.45 -5.35
N GLU A 36 -15.08 0.99 -6.56
CA GLU A 36 -16.21 0.10 -6.79
C GLU A 36 -16.04 -1.26 -6.07
N LEU A 37 -14.83 -1.81 -6.05
CA LEU A 37 -14.53 -3.01 -5.27
C LEU A 37 -14.63 -2.77 -3.75
N ALA A 38 -14.22 -1.57 -3.29
CA ALA A 38 -14.25 -1.23 -1.88
C ALA A 38 -15.68 -1.05 -1.33
N PHE A 39 -16.55 -0.37 -2.07
CA PHE A 39 -17.85 0.08 -1.55
C PHE A 39 -19.06 -0.48 -2.28
N GLY A 40 -18.84 -1.11 -3.43
CA GLY A 40 -19.90 -1.54 -4.33
C GLY A 40 -20.15 -0.54 -5.45
N LYS A 41 -20.67 -1.04 -6.57
CA LYS A 41 -20.97 -0.24 -7.75
C LYS A 41 -22.10 0.75 -7.47
N GLY A 42 -21.89 2.01 -7.85
CA GLY A 42 -22.89 3.06 -7.67
C GLY A 42 -22.94 3.68 -6.27
N THR A 43 -22.06 3.28 -5.36
CA THR A 43 -21.94 3.90 -4.03
C THR A 43 -21.45 5.35 -4.17
N GLN A 44 -22.07 6.26 -3.44
CA GLN A 44 -21.59 7.64 -3.32
C GLN A 44 -20.26 7.65 -2.56
N VAL A 45 -19.22 8.29 -3.14
CA VAL A 45 -17.91 8.40 -2.53
C VAL A 45 -17.54 9.88 -2.38
N GLU A 46 -17.25 10.27 -1.15
CA GLU A 46 -16.79 11.63 -0.81
C GLU A 46 -15.30 11.62 -0.46
N LEU A 47 -14.62 12.75 -0.69
CA LEU A 47 -13.25 12.96 -0.29
C LEU A 47 -13.18 13.60 1.09
N LEU A 48 -12.44 13.00 2.00
CA LEU A 48 -12.11 13.55 3.31
C LEU A 48 -10.60 13.84 3.35
N SER A 49 -10.25 15.13 3.27
CA SER A 49 -8.85 15.59 3.37
C SER A 49 -8.53 15.96 4.82
N LEU A 50 -7.42 15.43 5.33
CA LEU A 50 -7.02 15.55 6.74
C LEU A 50 -5.61 16.18 6.80
N PHE A 51 -5.47 17.17 7.69
CA PHE A 51 -4.24 17.92 7.91
C PHE A 51 -3.87 17.82 9.40
N PRO A 52 -3.02 16.86 9.80
CA PRO A 52 -2.63 16.72 11.18
C PRO A 52 -1.72 17.87 11.64
N ASP A 53 -1.90 18.30 12.87
CA ASP A 53 -0.94 19.15 13.57
C ASP A 53 0.27 18.33 14.06
N GLU A 54 1.28 19.00 14.64
CA GLU A 54 2.52 18.35 15.10
C GLU A 54 2.27 17.29 16.18
N GLN A 55 1.30 17.48 17.07
CA GLN A 55 0.97 16.53 18.15
C GLN A 55 0.29 15.29 17.56
N GLN A 56 -0.61 15.50 16.61
CA GLN A 56 -1.28 14.43 15.88
C GLN A 56 -0.31 13.63 15.03
N VAL A 57 0.64 14.28 14.33
CA VAL A 57 1.74 13.62 13.61
C VAL A 57 2.53 12.71 14.56
N ALA A 58 3.00 13.25 15.71
CA ALA A 58 3.76 12.46 16.68
C ALA A 58 2.96 11.24 17.17
N LYS A 59 1.65 11.41 17.44
CA LYS A 59 0.78 10.33 17.86
C LYS A 59 0.55 9.27 16.79
N ILE A 60 0.36 9.69 15.55
CA ILE A 60 0.21 8.77 14.40
C ILE A 60 1.50 7.95 14.22
N GLU A 61 2.67 8.59 14.23
CA GLU A 61 3.96 7.90 14.09
C GLU A 61 4.23 6.90 15.22
N GLU A 62 3.87 7.25 16.46
CA GLU A 62 3.95 6.35 17.62
C GLU A 62 3.10 5.08 17.40
N LEU A 63 1.85 5.24 16.99
CA LEU A 63 0.92 4.14 16.76
C LEU A 63 1.28 3.31 15.52
N ALA A 64 1.60 3.99 14.43
CA ALA A 64 1.97 3.35 13.17
C ALA A 64 3.35 2.69 13.21
N LYS A 65 4.26 3.14 14.07
CA LYS A 65 5.68 2.78 14.13
C LYS A 65 6.40 3.04 12.79
N VAL A 66 5.95 4.04 12.05
CA VAL A 66 6.55 4.53 10.82
C VAL A 66 6.53 6.04 10.81
N LYS A 67 7.48 6.65 10.11
CA LYS A 67 7.50 8.10 9.89
C LYS A 67 6.49 8.49 8.82
N LEU A 68 5.85 9.64 9.00
CA LEU A 68 5.00 10.23 7.98
C LEU A 68 5.84 11.00 6.95
N ASP A 69 5.51 10.82 5.70
CA ASP A 69 6.15 11.43 4.54
C ASP A 69 5.32 12.57 3.92
N SER A 70 4.14 12.83 4.47
CA SER A 70 3.19 13.85 4.01
C SER A 70 2.49 14.52 5.19
N GLY A 71 2.12 15.79 5.03
CA GLY A 71 1.23 16.53 5.93
C GLY A 71 -0.23 16.55 5.47
N LEU A 72 -0.57 15.87 4.37
CA LEU A 72 -1.93 15.74 3.86
C LEU A 72 -2.27 14.28 3.64
N PHE A 73 -3.39 13.85 4.21
CA PHE A 73 -3.94 12.52 4.03
C PHE A 73 -5.36 12.59 3.50
N THR A 74 -5.73 11.61 2.67
CA THR A 74 -7.05 11.59 2.04
C THR A 74 -7.70 10.23 2.24
N PHE A 75 -8.91 10.23 2.80
CA PHE A 75 -9.81 9.09 2.75
C PHE A 75 -10.89 9.30 1.68
N TYR A 76 -11.25 8.22 1.02
CA TYR A 76 -12.48 8.07 0.25
C TYR A 76 -13.54 7.48 1.17
N VAL A 77 -14.59 8.23 1.44
CA VAL A 77 -15.66 7.82 2.35
C VAL A 77 -16.83 7.29 1.53
N GLY A 78 -17.08 5.99 1.60
CA GLY A 78 -18.25 5.37 0.97
C GLY A 78 -19.48 5.62 1.81
N LYS A 79 -20.58 6.08 1.18
CA LYS A 79 -21.85 6.37 1.84
C LYS A 79 -23.03 5.71 1.14
N ASP A 80 -23.98 5.27 1.95
CA ASP A 80 -25.33 4.91 1.53
C ASP A 80 -26.30 5.91 2.21
N GLN A 81 -26.79 6.89 1.44
CA GLN A 81 -27.47 8.07 1.97
C GLN A 81 -26.57 8.77 3.01
N ASP A 82 -27.04 8.90 4.26
CA ASP A 82 -26.29 9.51 5.36
C ASP A 82 -25.40 8.52 6.15
N LYS A 83 -25.49 7.22 5.82
CA LYS A 83 -24.75 6.19 6.53
C LYS A 83 -23.37 5.98 5.92
N VAL A 84 -22.32 6.14 6.73
CA VAL A 84 -20.96 5.79 6.35
C VAL A 84 -20.82 4.26 6.27
N LEU A 85 -20.42 3.75 5.11
CA LEU A 85 -20.14 2.33 4.87
C LEU A 85 -18.70 1.95 5.24
N GLY A 86 -17.80 2.93 5.21
CA GLY A 86 -16.39 2.75 5.53
C GLY A 86 -15.51 3.80 4.87
N TYR A 87 -14.21 3.61 5.04
CA TYR A 87 -13.16 4.51 4.57
C TYR A 87 -12.17 3.73 3.71
N ALA A 88 -11.72 4.30 2.62
CA ALA A 88 -10.64 3.74 1.82
C ALA A 88 -9.52 4.76 1.66
N ALA A 89 -8.27 4.31 1.75
CA ALA A 89 -7.10 5.11 1.45
C ALA A 89 -6.26 4.42 0.37
N ILE A 90 -5.69 5.20 -0.55
CA ILE A 90 -4.69 4.73 -1.50
C ILE A 90 -3.33 5.13 -0.94
N GLU A 91 -2.53 4.14 -0.61
CA GLU A 91 -1.23 4.31 0.00
C GLU A 91 -0.14 3.73 -0.91
N THR A 92 0.92 4.50 -1.14
CA THR A 92 2.08 4.04 -1.90
C THR A 92 3.28 3.96 -0.99
N GLY A 93 3.83 2.77 -0.85
CA GLY A 93 5.03 2.50 -0.07
C GLY A 93 6.17 1.97 -0.93
N THR A 94 7.42 2.16 -0.49
CA THR A 94 8.58 1.54 -1.13
C THR A 94 8.82 0.18 -0.51
N VAL A 95 8.90 -0.87 -1.35
CA VAL A 95 9.18 -2.23 -0.91
C VAL A 95 10.67 -2.39 -0.67
N ARG A 96 11.44 -2.45 -1.72
CA ARG A 96 12.90 -2.60 -1.70
C ARG A 96 13.55 -1.41 -2.40
N THR A 97 13.29 -1.26 -3.67
CA THR A 97 13.76 -0.16 -4.52
C THR A 97 12.63 0.45 -5.35
N LYS A 98 11.52 -0.25 -5.45
CA LYS A 98 10.37 0.14 -6.27
C LYS A 98 9.09 0.21 -5.43
N PRO A 99 8.10 1.01 -5.86
CA PRO A 99 6.86 1.19 -5.10
C PRO A 99 5.90 0.02 -5.26
N GLU A 100 5.07 -0.17 -4.22
CA GLU A 100 3.77 -0.82 -4.30
C GLU A 100 2.68 0.19 -3.92
N THR A 101 1.52 0.08 -4.54
CA THR A 101 0.35 0.89 -4.24
C THR A 101 -0.79 -0.01 -3.79
N LEU A 102 -1.29 0.25 -2.60
CA LEU A 102 -2.37 -0.50 -1.97
C LEU A 102 -3.60 0.39 -1.82
N MET A 103 -4.79 -0.16 -2.06
CA MET A 103 -6.01 0.37 -1.49
C MET A 103 -6.30 -0.36 -0.19
N ILE A 104 -6.40 0.40 0.90
CA ILE A 104 -6.66 -0.09 2.26
C ILE A 104 -8.04 0.37 2.65
N VAL A 105 -8.93 -0.58 2.95
CA VAL A 105 -10.34 -0.31 3.24
C VAL A 105 -10.62 -0.62 4.71
N LEU A 106 -11.16 0.37 5.41
CA LEU A 106 -11.59 0.25 6.79
C LEU A 106 -13.12 0.22 6.87
N THR A 107 -13.66 -0.43 7.89
CA THR A 107 -15.08 -0.31 8.26
C THR A 107 -15.39 1.10 8.76
N ALA A 108 -16.66 1.41 8.99
CA ALA A 108 -17.06 2.67 9.62
C ALA A 108 -16.45 2.86 11.01
N ASP A 109 -16.12 1.76 11.71
CA ASP A 109 -15.51 1.78 13.06
C ASP A 109 -13.97 1.78 13.01
N GLY A 110 -13.37 1.72 11.81
CA GLY A 110 -11.92 1.76 11.61
C GLY A 110 -11.21 0.42 11.68
N GLU A 111 -11.92 -0.70 11.63
CA GLU A 111 -11.31 -2.02 11.51
C GLU A 111 -10.86 -2.25 10.07
N LEU A 112 -9.73 -2.93 9.88
CA LEU A 112 -9.27 -3.33 8.56
C LEU A 112 -10.24 -4.34 7.94
N ARG A 113 -10.87 -3.96 6.81
CA ARG A 113 -11.84 -4.77 6.10
C ARG A 113 -11.26 -5.46 4.87
N ASN A 114 -10.48 -4.74 4.10
CA ASN A 114 -9.88 -5.25 2.86
C ASN A 114 -8.59 -4.52 2.49
N VAL A 115 -7.71 -5.22 1.77
CA VAL A 115 -6.52 -4.65 1.13
C VAL A 115 -6.46 -5.17 -0.30
N THR A 116 -6.33 -4.27 -1.26
CA THR A 116 -6.20 -4.60 -2.69
C THR A 116 -4.91 -3.98 -3.22
N THR A 117 -4.06 -4.77 -3.87
CA THR A 117 -2.89 -4.26 -4.57
C THR A 117 -3.34 -3.59 -5.88
N LEU A 118 -3.11 -2.27 -6.01
CA LEU A 118 -3.43 -1.51 -7.21
C LEU A 118 -2.29 -1.52 -8.22
N ALA A 119 -1.05 -1.44 -7.73
CA ALA A 119 0.15 -1.54 -8.56
C ALA A 119 1.30 -2.15 -7.76
N PHE A 120 2.13 -2.93 -8.45
CA PHE A 120 3.33 -3.54 -7.88
C PHE A 120 4.46 -3.45 -8.89
N HIS A 121 5.58 -2.83 -8.49
CA HIS A 121 6.68 -2.50 -9.40
C HIS A 121 7.94 -3.35 -9.17
N GLU A 122 8.01 -4.10 -8.07
CA GLU A 122 9.04 -5.13 -7.90
C GLU A 122 8.68 -6.39 -8.72
N PRO A 123 9.62 -7.35 -8.89
CA PRO A 123 9.31 -8.61 -9.56
C PRO A 123 8.10 -9.32 -8.96
N PRO A 124 7.22 -9.91 -9.79
CA PRO A 124 5.93 -10.48 -9.34
C PRO A 124 6.04 -11.55 -8.25
N GLU A 125 7.17 -12.28 -8.21
CA GLU A 125 7.46 -13.30 -7.21
C GLU A 125 7.58 -12.76 -5.78
N TYR A 126 7.79 -11.44 -5.63
CA TYR A 126 7.87 -10.78 -4.34
C TYR A 126 6.53 -10.18 -3.90
N GLN A 127 5.49 -10.25 -4.74
CA GLN A 127 4.18 -9.71 -4.39
C GLN A 127 3.48 -10.61 -3.36
N PRO A 128 2.99 -10.07 -2.23
CA PRO A 128 2.13 -10.81 -1.32
C PRO A 128 0.84 -11.23 -2.05
N PRO A 129 0.46 -12.52 -2.02
CA PRO A 129 -0.81 -12.93 -2.60
C PRO A 129 -1.97 -12.36 -1.77
N GLU A 130 -3.12 -12.07 -2.42
CA GLU A 130 -4.29 -11.46 -1.77
C GLU A 130 -4.74 -12.21 -0.50
N ARG A 131 -4.70 -13.56 -0.53
CA ARG A 131 -5.06 -14.38 0.63
C ARG A 131 -4.21 -14.09 1.88
N TRP A 132 -2.97 -13.58 1.69
CA TRP A 132 -2.08 -13.25 2.80
C TRP A 132 -2.64 -12.10 3.64
N PHE A 133 -3.28 -11.12 3.03
CA PHE A 133 -3.91 -10.01 3.74
C PHE A 133 -5.05 -10.46 4.66
N GLY A 134 -5.68 -11.59 4.37
CA GLY A 134 -6.80 -12.12 5.16
C GLY A 134 -6.48 -12.31 6.65
N GLN A 135 -5.23 -12.64 7.00
CA GLN A 135 -4.79 -12.78 8.39
C GLN A 135 -4.77 -11.45 9.17
N LEU A 136 -4.81 -10.31 8.45
CA LEU A 136 -4.75 -8.97 9.02
C LEU A 136 -6.15 -8.39 9.28
N TYR A 137 -7.19 -8.95 8.64
CA TYR A 137 -8.55 -8.40 8.74
C TYR A 137 -9.07 -8.50 10.16
N LYS A 138 -9.72 -7.40 10.63
CA LYS A 138 -10.22 -7.22 11.99
C LYS A 138 -9.17 -7.29 13.09
N ARG A 139 -7.88 -7.41 12.75
CA ARG A 139 -6.79 -7.41 13.73
C ARG A 139 -6.60 -5.98 14.26
N PRO A 140 -6.46 -5.78 15.58
CA PRO A 140 -6.17 -4.47 16.15
C PRO A 140 -4.83 -3.91 15.65
N LEU A 141 -4.74 -2.59 15.51
CA LEU A 141 -3.51 -1.91 15.06
C LEU A 141 -2.26 -2.34 15.87
N ALA A 142 -2.40 -2.49 17.18
CA ALA A 142 -1.31 -2.90 18.07
C ALA A 142 -0.79 -4.32 17.82
N GLU A 143 -1.57 -5.16 17.13
CA GLU A 143 -1.23 -6.54 16.79
C GLU A 143 -0.80 -6.73 15.33
N MET A 144 -0.76 -5.66 14.54
CA MET A 144 -0.28 -5.66 13.15
C MET A 144 1.26 -5.71 13.14
N ASP A 145 1.85 -6.84 13.56
CA ASP A 145 3.31 -7.01 13.66
C ASP A 145 3.66 -8.49 13.54
N PHE A 146 4.79 -8.81 12.90
CA PHE A 146 5.30 -10.19 12.79
C PHE A 146 5.54 -10.83 14.16
N ASN A 147 6.00 -10.03 15.14
CA ASN A 147 6.21 -10.50 16.51
C ASN A 147 4.89 -10.75 17.27
N LYS A 148 3.76 -10.45 16.65
CA LYS A 148 2.40 -10.61 17.20
C LYS A 148 1.59 -11.69 16.45
N GLY A 149 2.27 -12.62 15.78
CA GLY A 149 1.62 -13.73 15.10
C GLY A 149 1.06 -13.37 13.71
N VAL A 150 1.67 -12.38 13.04
CA VAL A 150 1.49 -12.19 11.60
C VAL A 150 2.53 -13.02 10.86
N ASP A 151 2.07 -13.92 10.00
CA ASP A 151 2.97 -14.76 9.22
C ASP A 151 3.63 -13.96 8.10
N GLY A 152 4.96 -14.10 7.99
CA GLY A 152 5.72 -13.59 6.86
C GLY A 152 5.63 -14.53 5.65
N ILE A 153 6.08 -14.05 4.49
CA ILE A 153 6.23 -14.87 3.28
C ILE A 153 7.71 -15.03 3.00
N SER A 154 8.18 -16.27 2.94
CA SER A 154 9.57 -16.57 2.54
C SER A 154 9.81 -16.04 1.12
N GLY A 155 10.89 -15.27 0.95
CA GLY A 155 11.20 -14.59 -0.31
C GLY A 155 10.50 -13.24 -0.53
N ALA A 156 9.39 -12.95 0.19
CA ALA A 156 8.62 -11.69 0.07
C ALA A 156 8.55 -10.89 1.39
N THR A 157 9.52 -11.07 2.28
CA THR A 157 9.52 -10.44 3.62
C THR A 157 9.52 -8.92 3.56
N LEU A 158 10.21 -8.32 2.58
CA LEU A 158 10.23 -6.85 2.44
C LEU A 158 8.88 -6.31 1.97
N SER A 159 8.22 -7.00 1.04
CA SER A 159 6.89 -6.62 0.55
C SER A 159 5.82 -6.75 1.64
N THR A 160 5.82 -7.85 2.40
CA THR A 160 4.89 -8.03 3.51
C THR A 160 5.13 -6.99 4.62
N ARG A 161 6.38 -6.60 4.87
CA ARG A 161 6.71 -5.53 5.82
C ARG A 161 6.24 -4.16 5.32
N ALA A 162 6.47 -3.83 4.05
CA ALA A 162 6.01 -2.59 3.45
C ALA A 162 4.48 -2.49 3.51
N ALA A 163 3.77 -3.56 3.17
CA ALA A 163 2.32 -3.64 3.26
C ALA A 163 1.81 -3.44 4.69
N ILE A 164 2.39 -4.10 5.70
CA ILE A 164 2.04 -3.89 7.12
C ILE A 164 2.25 -2.44 7.53
N ASN A 165 3.37 -1.82 7.14
CA ASN A 165 3.66 -0.42 7.45
C ASN A 165 2.61 0.52 6.84
N SER A 166 2.22 0.31 5.59
CA SER A 166 1.17 1.08 4.91
C SER A 166 -0.19 0.91 5.61
N ILE A 167 -0.56 -0.33 5.98
CA ILE A 167 -1.80 -0.61 6.70
C ILE A 167 -1.80 0.07 8.08
N ARG A 168 -0.71 -0.06 8.85
CA ARG A 168 -0.58 0.58 10.16
C ARG A 168 -0.67 2.10 10.06
N LYS A 169 -0.03 2.71 9.04
CA LYS A 169 -0.11 4.15 8.80
C LYS A 169 -1.55 4.59 8.59
N VAL A 170 -2.28 3.94 7.69
CA VAL A 170 -3.68 4.28 7.39
C VAL A 170 -4.59 4.09 8.61
N MET A 171 -4.45 2.99 9.36
CA MET A 171 -5.25 2.76 10.57
C MET A 171 -4.95 3.76 11.68
N ALA A 172 -3.68 4.15 11.87
CA ALA A 172 -3.28 5.15 12.86
C ALA A 172 -3.82 6.54 12.50
N ILE A 173 -3.75 6.93 11.22
CA ILE A 173 -4.32 8.18 10.71
C ILE A 173 -5.83 8.21 10.98
N TYR A 174 -6.54 7.13 10.65
CA TYR A 174 -7.97 7.03 10.95
C TYR A 174 -8.25 7.18 12.44
N GLN A 175 -7.52 6.48 13.28
CA GLN A 175 -7.72 6.51 14.74
C GLN A 175 -7.56 7.91 15.31
N VAL A 176 -6.51 8.64 14.91
CA VAL A 176 -6.18 9.96 15.48
C VAL A 176 -7.03 11.08 14.86
N LEU A 177 -7.25 11.03 13.53
CA LEU A 177 -7.85 12.17 12.82
C LEU A 177 -9.33 12.01 12.51
N VAL A 178 -9.89 10.81 12.59
CA VAL A 178 -11.30 10.57 12.30
C VAL A 178 -12.05 10.15 13.56
N LYS A 179 -11.58 9.08 14.22
CA LYS A 179 -12.29 8.50 15.36
C LYS A 179 -12.22 9.38 16.62
N ASP A 180 -11.05 9.94 16.92
CA ASP A 180 -10.85 10.72 18.16
C ASP A 180 -11.45 12.13 18.06
N GLN A 181 -11.58 12.69 16.85
CA GLN A 181 -12.25 13.98 16.64
C GLN A 181 -13.79 13.91 16.79
N GLY A 182 -14.39 12.75 16.55
CA GLY A 182 -15.83 12.54 16.78
C GLY A 182 -16.26 12.45 18.25
N LYS A 183 -15.31 12.57 19.19
CA LYS A 183 -15.56 12.48 20.65
C LYS A 183 -15.49 13.80 21.40
N ASN A 184 -15.23 14.92 20.67
CA ASN A 184 -15.19 16.28 21.24
C ASN A 184 -16.46 17.07 20.96
#